data_deb9c7bc31a7027e1534565bcee77b13
#
_entry.id   deb9c7bc31a7027e1534565bcee77b13
#
_cell.length_a   1.000
_cell.length_b   1.000
_cell.length_c   1.000
_cell.angle_alpha   90.00
_cell.angle_beta   90.00
_cell.angle_gamma   90.00
#
_symmetry.space_group_name_H-M   'P 1'
#
loop_
_entity.id
_entity.type
_entity.pdbx_description
1 polymer ?
#
loop_
_entity_poly.entity_id
_entity_poly.type
_entity_poly.pdbx_seq_one_letter_code
_entity_poly.pdbx_strand_id
1 'polypeptide(L)'
;LADSGHNLRCMICDRKDAYAFERARKLGIKTYYVSYYKRDREEAEKDICSILEAENIQLVVLAGFMRLLTPYLVDRFRNRIMNIHPALLPKHPGTHGIPDSYNSEDRELGITIHYVDYGMDSGPVIVQKSFERDFTESIEEIEEKIHKLEHIHYPETIKKVLDELDSQHQRG
;
A
#
# COMPACT_ATOMS: atom_id res chain seq x y z
N LEU A 1 -9.35 4.60 -3.35
CA LEU A 1 -8.36 5.59 -3.81
C LEU A 1 -8.89 6.43 -4.98
N ALA A 2 -9.43 5.78 -6.02
CA ALA A 2 -9.92 6.51 -7.19
C ALA A 2 -11.05 7.50 -6.86
N ASP A 3 -11.90 7.17 -5.91
CA ASP A 3 -13.05 7.99 -5.50
C ASP A 3 -12.66 9.11 -4.51
N SER A 4 -11.40 9.19 -4.09
CA SER A 4 -10.92 10.14 -3.09
C SER A 4 -10.39 11.47 -3.66
N GLY A 5 -10.52 11.69 -4.98
CA GLY A 5 -10.09 12.93 -5.64
C GLY A 5 -8.57 13.04 -5.85
N HIS A 6 -7.81 11.98 -5.62
CA HIS A 6 -6.38 11.97 -5.92
C HIS A 6 -6.11 11.92 -7.42
N ASN A 7 -5.02 12.54 -7.85
CA ASN A 7 -4.53 12.44 -9.24
C ASN A 7 -3.84 11.10 -9.47
N LEU A 8 -4.61 10.05 -9.70
CA LEU A 8 -4.10 8.73 -10.05
C LEU A 8 -3.63 8.72 -11.51
N ARG A 9 -2.32 8.83 -11.71
CA ARG A 9 -1.68 8.87 -13.02
C ARG A 9 -1.72 7.52 -13.73
N CYS A 10 -1.42 6.46 -13.02
CA CYS A 10 -1.47 5.10 -13.54
C CYS A 10 -1.66 4.05 -12.45
N MET A 11 -2.00 2.85 -12.87
CA MET A 11 -2.03 1.64 -12.07
C MET A 11 -1.11 0.59 -12.72
N ILE A 12 -0.27 -0.02 -11.90
CA ILE A 12 0.58 -1.15 -12.30
C ILE A 12 0.10 -2.39 -11.56
N CYS A 13 -0.07 -3.51 -12.27
CA CYS A 13 -0.47 -4.77 -11.66
C CYS A 13 0.37 -5.92 -12.22
N ASP A 14 0.72 -6.88 -11.36
CA ASP A 14 1.50 -8.07 -11.71
C ASP A 14 0.64 -9.30 -12.05
N ARG A 15 -0.68 -9.17 -11.97
CA ARG A 15 -1.65 -10.21 -12.32
C ARG A 15 -2.51 -9.77 -13.48
N LYS A 16 -2.36 -10.46 -14.61
CA LYS A 16 -3.02 -10.12 -15.88
C LYS A 16 -4.55 -10.13 -15.80
N ASP A 17 -5.10 -10.99 -14.98
CA ASP A 17 -6.53 -11.22 -14.77
C ASP A 17 -7.11 -10.47 -13.56
N ALA A 18 -6.37 -9.54 -12.99
CA ALA A 18 -6.82 -8.81 -11.82
C ALA A 18 -8.04 -7.92 -12.13
N TYR A 19 -9.08 -8.00 -11.31
CA TYR A 19 -10.27 -7.15 -11.41
C TYR A 19 -9.95 -5.64 -11.35
N ALA A 20 -8.79 -5.30 -10.77
CA ALA A 20 -8.29 -3.93 -10.72
C ALA A 20 -8.17 -3.29 -12.12
N PHE A 21 -7.82 -4.05 -13.17
CA PHE A 21 -7.77 -3.55 -14.55
C PHE A 21 -9.15 -3.10 -15.07
N GLU A 22 -10.19 -3.85 -14.76
CA GLU A 22 -11.56 -3.48 -15.15
C GLU A 22 -12.00 -2.19 -14.44
N ARG A 23 -11.72 -2.08 -13.13
CA ARG A 23 -12.03 -0.87 -12.36
C ARG A 23 -11.26 0.34 -12.87
N ALA A 24 -9.97 0.20 -13.11
CA ALA A 24 -9.13 1.28 -13.62
C ALA A 24 -9.61 1.77 -15.00
N ARG A 25 -9.98 0.84 -15.88
CA ARG A 25 -10.53 1.16 -17.21
C ARG A 25 -11.84 1.96 -17.11
N LYS A 26 -12.77 1.55 -16.22
CA LYS A 26 -14.03 2.29 -15.98
C LYS A 26 -13.80 3.72 -15.48
N LEU A 27 -12.70 3.94 -14.78
CA LEU A 27 -12.33 5.24 -14.21
C LEU A 27 -11.38 6.04 -15.11
N GLY A 28 -11.06 5.55 -16.31
CA GLY A 28 -10.14 6.22 -17.24
C GLY A 28 -8.68 6.27 -16.75
N ILE A 29 -8.29 5.41 -15.81
CA ILE A 29 -6.94 5.36 -15.27
C ILE A 29 -6.06 4.52 -16.20
N LYS A 30 -4.91 5.06 -16.58
CA LYS A 30 -3.91 4.36 -17.39
C LYS A 30 -3.38 3.14 -16.65
N THR A 31 -3.24 2.02 -17.34
CA THR A 31 -2.88 0.75 -16.71
C THR A 31 -1.68 0.11 -17.38
N TYR A 32 -0.84 -0.54 -16.57
CA TYR A 32 0.31 -1.29 -17.01
C TYR A 32 0.31 -2.69 -16.37
N TYR A 33 0.70 -3.68 -17.17
CA TYR A 33 0.94 -5.03 -16.69
C TYR A 33 2.45 -5.29 -16.66
N VAL A 34 2.98 -5.61 -15.48
CA VAL A 34 4.39 -6.00 -15.31
C VAL A 34 4.44 -7.35 -14.60
N SER A 35 4.87 -8.38 -15.31
CA SER A 35 4.94 -9.74 -14.78
C SER A 35 6.24 -9.98 -14.02
N TYR A 36 6.11 -10.63 -12.86
CA TYR A 36 7.24 -11.23 -12.12
C TYR A 36 7.44 -12.71 -12.46
N TYR A 37 6.55 -13.30 -13.28
CA TYR A 37 6.60 -14.72 -13.57
C TYR A 37 7.84 -15.10 -14.37
N LYS A 38 8.65 -16.02 -13.81
CA LYS A 38 9.92 -16.50 -14.41
C LYS A 38 10.92 -15.37 -14.72
N ARG A 39 10.90 -14.30 -13.97
CA ARG A 39 11.83 -13.17 -14.08
C ARG A 39 12.52 -12.93 -12.73
N ASP A 40 13.72 -12.40 -12.77
CA ASP A 40 14.32 -11.80 -11.60
C ASP A 40 13.48 -10.61 -11.11
N ARG A 41 13.36 -10.45 -9.79
CA ARG A 41 12.55 -9.37 -9.20
C ARG A 41 13.03 -8.00 -9.61
N GLU A 42 14.34 -7.78 -9.59
CA GLU A 42 14.93 -6.50 -9.95
C GLU A 42 14.68 -6.16 -11.43
N GLU A 43 14.71 -7.15 -12.34
CA GLU A 43 14.37 -6.92 -13.74
C GLU A 43 12.92 -6.47 -13.94
N ALA A 44 11.97 -7.08 -13.21
CA ALA A 44 10.58 -6.64 -13.24
C ALA A 44 10.44 -5.23 -12.65
N GLU A 45 11.17 -4.92 -11.60
CA GLU A 45 11.14 -3.61 -10.95
C GLU A 45 11.84 -2.52 -11.78
N LYS A 46 12.79 -2.85 -12.65
CA LYS A 46 13.34 -1.92 -13.66
C LYS A 46 12.25 -1.46 -14.62
N ASP A 47 11.38 -2.38 -15.07
CA ASP A 47 10.23 -2.00 -15.91
C ASP A 47 9.27 -1.10 -15.13
N ILE A 48 8.97 -1.44 -13.87
CA ILE A 48 8.13 -0.60 -13.00
C ILE A 48 8.74 0.80 -12.83
N CYS A 49 10.02 0.90 -12.50
CA CYS A 49 10.70 2.20 -12.37
C CYS A 49 10.61 3.02 -13.66
N SER A 50 10.85 2.41 -14.81
CA SER A 50 10.75 3.09 -16.10
C SER A 50 9.36 3.67 -16.36
N ILE A 51 8.30 2.93 -15.98
CA ILE A 51 6.92 3.41 -16.07
C ILE A 51 6.68 4.57 -15.10
N LEU A 52 7.09 4.42 -13.83
CA LEU A 52 6.89 5.44 -12.80
C LEU A 52 7.60 6.76 -13.17
N GLU A 53 8.82 6.67 -13.71
CA GLU A 53 9.59 7.82 -14.18
C GLU A 53 8.94 8.49 -15.40
N ALA A 54 8.51 7.70 -16.40
CA ALA A 54 7.83 8.20 -17.59
C ALA A 54 6.49 8.89 -17.29
N GLU A 55 5.78 8.40 -16.26
CA GLU A 55 4.51 8.98 -15.80
C GLU A 55 4.72 10.14 -14.78
N ASN A 56 5.96 10.50 -14.46
CA ASN A 56 6.33 11.53 -13.47
C ASN A 56 5.65 11.30 -12.12
N ILE A 57 5.76 10.08 -11.58
CA ILE A 57 5.12 9.69 -10.33
C ILE A 57 5.86 10.30 -9.13
N GLN A 58 5.13 11.03 -8.31
CA GLN A 58 5.66 11.61 -7.07
C GLN A 58 5.59 10.62 -5.90
N LEU A 59 4.52 9.82 -5.82
CA LEU A 59 4.25 8.89 -4.73
C LEU A 59 3.76 7.55 -5.28
N VAL A 60 4.36 6.47 -4.83
CA VAL A 60 3.93 5.09 -5.10
C VAL A 60 3.10 4.59 -3.94
N VAL A 61 1.90 4.08 -4.23
CA VAL A 61 0.97 3.57 -3.23
C VAL A 61 0.76 2.09 -3.47
N LEU A 62 1.19 1.25 -2.54
CA LEU A 62 0.96 -0.18 -2.59
C LEU A 62 -0.44 -0.49 -2.06
N ALA A 63 -1.17 -1.35 -2.76
CA ALA A 63 -2.50 -1.82 -2.38
C ALA A 63 -2.60 -3.32 -2.68
N GLY A 64 -2.53 -4.14 -1.65
CA GLY A 64 -2.54 -5.60 -1.80
C GLY A 64 -1.32 -6.16 -2.55
N PHE A 65 -0.20 -5.45 -2.53
CA PHE A 65 1.05 -5.92 -3.13
C PHE A 65 1.77 -6.83 -2.13
N MET A 66 1.93 -8.11 -2.50
CA MET A 66 2.35 -9.18 -1.59
C MET A 66 3.82 -9.61 -1.80
N ARG A 67 4.65 -8.74 -2.35
CA ARG A 67 6.07 -9.01 -2.60
C ARG A 67 6.95 -8.03 -1.84
N LEU A 68 8.10 -8.50 -1.41
CA LEU A 68 9.15 -7.63 -0.91
C LEU A 68 9.81 -6.91 -2.09
N LEU A 69 9.84 -5.58 -2.07
CA LEU A 69 10.52 -4.79 -3.08
C LEU A 69 12.05 -4.93 -2.95
N THR A 70 12.74 -4.86 -4.07
CA THR A 70 14.21 -4.84 -4.06
C THR A 70 14.75 -3.45 -3.73
N PRO A 71 16.03 -3.35 -3.29
CA PRO A 71 16.68 -2.06 -3.09
C PRO A 71 16.64 -1.17 -4.33
N TYR A 72 16.60 -1.76 -5.52
CA TYR A 72 16.56 -1.00 -6.78
C TYR A 72 15.36 -0.04 -6.86
N LEU A 73 14.16 -0.51 -6.56
CA LEU A 73 12.95 0.32 -6.56
C LEU A 73 12.87 1.19 -5.31
N VAL A 74 13.19 0.63 -4.14
CA VAL A 74 13.13 1.35 -2.86
C VAL A 74 14.05 2.58 -2.88
N ASP A 75 15.28 2.47 -3.39
CA ASP A 75 16.22 3.60 -3.42
C ASP A 75 15.78 4.71 -4.39
N ARG A 76 15.21 4.35 -5.54
CA ARG A 76 14.71 5.33 -6.51
C ARG A 76 13.53 6.15 -5.99
N PHE A 77 12.70 5.53 -5.18
CA PHE A 77 11.51 6.14 -4.58
C PHE A 77 11.59 6.20 -3.06
N ARG A 78 12.80 6.44 -2.51
CA ARG A 78 13.03 6.52 -1.06
C ARG A 78 12.11 7.54 -0.40
N ASN A 79 11.43 7.13 0.66
CA ASN A 79 10.39 7.90 1.37
C ASN A 79 9.21 8.35 0.47
N ARG A 80 9.02 7.68 -0.65
CA ARG A 80 7.93 7.93 -1.61
C ARG A 80 7.20 6.65 -2.03
N ILE A 81 7.32 5.57 -1.26
CA ILE A 81 6.54 4.35 -1.39
C ILE A 81 5.80 4.15 -0.08
N MET A 82 4.48 4.07 -0.15
CA MET A 82 3.62 3.80 0.99
C MET A 82 2.98 2.43 0.88
N ASN A 83 2.79 1.79 2.02
CA ASN A 83 2.02 0.56 2.15
C ASN A 83 1.02 0.68 3.29
N ILE A 84 -0.07 -0.08 3.20
CA ILE A 84 -1.01 -0.27 4.30
C ILE A 84 -0.96 -1.74 4.71
N HIS A 85 -0.78 -1.97 6.01
CA HIS A 85 -0.73 -3.29 6.61
C HIS A 85 -1.91 -3.48 7.57
N PRO A 86 -2.65 -4.60 7.46
CA PRO A 86 -3.89 -4.80 8.22
C PRO A 86 -3.65 -5.32 9.65
N ALA A 87 -2.63 -4.81 10.32
CA ALA A 87 -2.35 -5.04 11.74
C ALA A 87 -1.58 -3.87 12.35
N LEU A 88 -1.46 -3.86 13.67
CA LEU A 88 -0.71 -2.85 14.42
C LEU A 88 0.76 -3.25 14.51
N LEU A 89 1.58 -2.80 13.55
CA LEU A 89 3.02 -3.05 13.56
C LEU A 89 3.69 -2.47 14.82
N PRO A 90 4.74 -3.10 15.34
CA PRO A 90 5.50 -4.23 14.77
C PRO A 90 4.90 -5.63 15.01
N LYS A 91 3.70 -5.72 15.56
CA LYS A 91 3.01 -7.01 15.74
C LYS A 91 2.44 -7.49 14.40
N HIS A 92 2.40 -8.82 14.22
CA HIS A 92 1.76 -9.49 13.08
C HIS A 92 2.24 -9.00 11.71
N PRO A 93 3.57 -8.93 11.44
CA PRO A 93 4.07 -8.55 10.12
C PRO A 93 3.82 -9.65 9.09
N GLY A 94 3.93 -9.32 7.80
CA GLY A 94 3.81 -10.27 6.70
C GLY A 94 2.41 -10.41 6.14
N THR A 95 2.13 -11.52 5.46
CA THR A 95 0.94 -11.68 4.62
C THR A 95 -0.33 -12.09 5.35
N HIS A 96 -0.24 -12.40 6.65
CA HIS A 96 -1.34 -12.95 7.45
C HIS A 96 -1.77 -12.02 8.60
N GLY A 97 -1.59 -10.70 8.44
CA GLY A 97 -1.85 -9.73 9.50
C GLY A 97 -3.22 -9.85 10.18
N ILE A 98 -4.31 -10.02 9.42
CA ILE A 98 -5.66 -10.19 9.99
C ILE A 98 -5.80 -11.53 10.73
N PRO A 99 -5.52 -12.70 10.12
CA PRO A 99 -5.61 -13.97 10.85
C PRO A 99 -4.72 -14.02 12.09
N ASP A 100 -3.49 -13.51 11.99
CA ASP A 100 -2.53 -13.54 13.10
C ASP A 100 -3.00 -12.65 14.26
N SER A 101 -3.48 -11.44 13.96
CA SER A 101 -4.02 -10.54 15.00
C SER A 101 -5.33 -11.06 15.57
N TYR A 102 -6.19 -11.65 14.74
CA TYR A 102 -7.45 -12.27 15.21
C TYR A 102 -7.21 -13.40 16.19
N ASN A 103 -6.24 -14.28 15.91
CA ASN A 103 -5.90 -15.43 16.75
C ASN A 103 -5.03 -15.08 17.97
N SER A 104 -4.60 -13.82 18.09
CA SER A 104 -3.83 -13.34 19.24
C SER A 104 -4.71 -13.03 20.45
N GLU A 105 -4.09 -12.71 21.58
CA GLU A 105 -4.76 -12.19 22.77
C GLU A 105 -4.87 -10.66 22.79
N ASP A 106 -4.50 -10.01 21.68
CA ASP A 106 -4.55 -8.55 21.57
C ASP A 106 -6.00 -8.06 21.60
N ARG A 107 -6.28 -7.14 22.50
CA ARG A 107 -7.60 -6.46 22.59
C ARG A 107 -7.75 -5.39 21.53
N GLU A 108 -6.65 -4.78 21.15
CA GLU A 108 -6.62 -3.67 20.19
C GLU A 108 -6.11 -4.21 18.85
N LEU A 109 -6.94 -4.12 17.82
CA LEU A 109 -6.63 -4.47 16.45
C LEU A 109 -6.72 -3.23 15.57
N GLY A 110 -6.08 -3.27 14.40
CA GLY A 110 -6.12 -2.09 13.53
C GLY A 110 -5.24 -2.21 12.30
N ILE A 111 -4.86 -1.05 11.80
CA ILE A 111 -4.05 -0.90 10.58
C ILE A 111 -2.80 -0.07 10.86
N THR A 112 -1.78 -0.29 10.04
CA THR A 112 -0.57 0.54 9.99
C THR A 112 -0.34 1.01 8.57
N ILE A 113 -0.24 2.32 8.37
CA ILE A 113 0.23 2.94 7.13
C ILE A 113 1.68 3.36 7.37
N HIS A 114 2.59 2.91 6.51
CA HIS A 114 4.01 3.11 6.70
C HIS A 114 4.72 3.36 5.37
N TYR A 115 5.90 3.95 5.42
CA TYR A 115 6.80 3.96 4.28
C TYR A 115 7.43 2.58 4.10
N VAL A 116 7.74 2.24 2.86
CA VAL A 116 8.40 0.99 2.53
C VAL A 116 9.92 1.19 2.55
N ASP A 117 10.61 0.28 3.23
CA ASP A 117 12.05 0.15 3.23
C ASP A 117 12.48 -1.22 2.67
N TYR A 118 13.68 -1.69 3.01
CA TYR A 118 14.20 -2.98 2.50
C TYR A 118 13.63 -4.21 3.19
N GLY A 119 12.99 -4.03 4.34
CA GLY A 119 12.43 -5.12 5.14
C GLY A 119 10.95 -5.34 4.92
N MET A 120 10.45 -6.42 5.50
CA MET A 120 9.02 -6.70 5.49
C MET A 120 8.34 -5.90 6.60
N ASP A 121 7.47 -4.97 6.20
CA ASP A 121 6.66 -4.13 7.11
C ASP A 121 7.48 -3.40 8.20
N SER A 122 8.75 -3.09 7.90
CA SER A 122 9.71 -2.51 8.85
C SER A 122 9.95 -1.01 8.68
N GLY A 123 9.44 -0.42 7.61
CA GLY A 123 9.63 0.99 7.32
C GLY A 123 8.93 1.94 8.31
N PRO A 124 9.32 3.22 8.32
CA PRO A 124 8.79 4.21 9.25
C PRO A 124 7.27 4.31 9.20
N VAL A 125 6.64 4.21 10.36
CA VAL A 125 5.17 4.35 10.51
C VAL A 125 4.76 5.79 10.26
N ILE A 126 3.74 5.99 9.42
CA ILE A 126 3.11 7.29 9.16
C ILE A 126 1.93 7.48 10.09
N VAL A 127 1.02 6.47 10.14
CA VAL A 127 -0.13 6.50 11.02
C VAL A 127 -0.57 5.07 11.38
N GLN A 128 -1.10 4.90 12.58
CA GLN A 128 -1.83 3.71 12.98
C GLN A 128 -3.24 4.10 13.41
N LYS A 129 -4.20 3.23 13.12
CA LYS A 129 -5.58 3.36 13.56
C LYS A 129 -6.06 2.03 14.10
N SER A 130 -6.79 2.06 15.21
CA SER A 130 -7.19 0.87 15.94
C SER A 130 -8.63 0.92 16.41
N PHE A 131 -9.12 -0.22 16.81
CA PHE A 131 -10.38 -0.42 17.53
C PHE A 131 -10.20 -1.53 18.59
N GLU A 132 -11.00 -1.47 19.64
CA GLU A 132 -11.07 -2.54 20.63
C GLU A 132 -12.02 -3.64 20.14
N ARG A 133 -11.68 -4.90 20.40
CA ARG A 133 -12.54 -6.07 20.19
C ARG A 133 -12.98 -6.68 21.52
N ASP A 134 -14.14 -7.34 21.52
CA ASP A 134 -14.68 -8.00 22.67
C ASP A 134 -14.47 -9.52 22.70
N PHE A 135 -13.77 -10.08 21.70
CA PHE A 135 -13.53 -11.51 21.49
C PHE A 135 -14.75 -12.38 21.16
N THR A 136 -15.90 -11.76 20.93
CA THR A 136 -17.11 -12.48 20.47
C THR A 136 -17.30 -12.37 18.98
N GLU A 137 -16.56 -11.49 18.33
CA GLU A 137 -16.64 -11.20 16.90
C GLU A 137 -16.02 -12.31 16.06
N SER A 138 -16.64 -12.59 14.92
CA SER A 138 -16.07 -13.48 13.91
C SER A 138 -14.90 -12.82 13.18
N ILE A 139 -14.10 -13.63 12.47
CA ILE A 139 -13.01 -13.09 11.66
C ILE A 139 -13.54 -12.19 10.55
N GLU A 140 -14.67 -12.49 9.96
CA GLU A 140 -15.32 -11.69 8.92
C GLU A 140 -15.72 -10.30 9.44
N GLU A 141 -16.23 -10.22 10.67
CA GLU A 141 -16.58 -8.95 11.33
C GLU A 141 -15.33 -8.11 11.60
N ILE A 142 -14.23 -8.75 12.01
CA ILE A 142 -12.94 -8.08 12.18
C ILE A 142 -12.39 -7.60 10.84
N GLU A 143 -12.45 -8.42 9.78
CA GLU A 143 -12.06 -8.02 8.42
C GLU A 143 -12.83 -6.79 7.94
N GLU A 144 -14.14 -6.74 8.15
CA GLU A 144 -14.97 -5.58 7.80
C GLU A 144 -14.52 -4.31 8.53
N LYS A 145 -14.22 -4.40 9.82
CA LYS A 145 -13.71 -3.27 10.60
C LYS A 145 -12.34 -2.80 10.10
N ILE A 146 -11.43 -3.73 9.82
CA ILE A 146 -10.11 -3.44 9.26
C ILE A 146 -10.26 -2.73 7.90
N HIS A 147 -11.05 -3.28 6.98
CA HIS A 147 -11.27 -2.68 5.66
C HIS A 147 -11.94 -1.30 5.74
N LYS A 148 -12.81 -1.07 6.71
CA LYS A 148 -13.39 0.24 6.96
C LYS A 148 -12.34 1.27 7.37
N LEU A 149 -11.41 0.90 8.26
CA LEU A 149 -10.29 1.75 8.63
C LEU A 149 -9.39 2.05 7.42
N GLU A 150 -9.06 1.03 6.61
CA GLU A 150 -8.26 1.19 5.40
C GLU A 150 -8.91 2.18 4.41
N HIS A 151 -10.21 2.01 4.14
CA HIS A 151 -10.93 2.84 3.19
C HIS A 151 -11.03 4.31 3.63
N ILE A 152 -11.07 4.58 4.92
CA ILE A 152 -11.12 5.94 5.48
C ILE A 152 -9.72 6.55 5.51
N HIS A 153 -8.77 5.86 6.13
CA HIS A 153 -7.52 6.48 6.53
C HIS A 153 -6.41 6.41 5.48
N TYR A 154 -6.46 5.44 4.55
CA TYR A 154 -5.42 5.38 3.52
C TYR A 154 -5.51 6.57 2.55
N PRO A 155 -6.68 6.92 1.99
CA PRO A 155 -6.81 8.12 1.15
C PRO A 155 -6.44 9.42 1.87
N GLU A 156 -6.85 9.59 3.13
CA GLU A 156 -6.50 10.77 3.94
C GLU A 156 -4.99 10.90 4.14
N THR A 157 -4.32 9.78 4.44
CA THR A 157 -2.88 9.76 4.67
C THR A 157 -2.10 10.01 3.36
N ILE A 158 -2.56 9.46 2.24
CA ILE A 158 -1.97 9.73 0.92
C ILE A 158 -2.03 11.22 0.61
N LYS A 159 -3.19 11.85 0.83
CA LYS A 159 -3.33 13.30 0.62
C LYS A 159 -2.34 14.09 1.46
N LYS A 160 -2.24 13.79 2.75
CA LYS A 160 -1.30 14.45 3.66
C LYS A 160 0.14 14.33 3.17
N VAL A 161 0.58 13.13 2.76
CA VAL A 161 1.93 12.89 2.27
C VAL A 161 2.19 13.64 0.96
N LEU A 162 1.22 13.68 0.05
CA LEU A 162 1.35 14.47 -1.20
C LEU A 162 1.48 15.97 -0.91
N ASP A 163 0.66 16.52 -0.01
CA ASP A 163 0.73 17.93 0.40
C ASP A 163 2.13 18.27 1.01
N GLU A 164 2.71 17.33 1.77
CA GLU A 164 4.07 17.47 2.33
C GLU A 164 5.14 17.45 1.24
N LEU A 165 5.04 16.54 0.26
CA LEU A 165 5.98 16.46 -0.88
C LEU A 165 5.94 17.72 -1.73
N ASP A 166 4.76 18.25 -2.05
CA ASP A 166 4.60 19.48 -2.82
C ASP A 166 5.19 20.68 -2.07
N SER A 167 5.00 20.73 -0.75
CA SER A 167 5.57 21.80 0.08
C SER A 167 7.11 21.79 0.12
N GLN A 168 7.72 20.61 0.02
CA GLN A 168 9.18 20.47 -0.06
C GLN A 168 9.74 20.93 -1.40
N HIS A 169 9.04 20.67 -2.51
CA HIS A 169 9.46 21.12 -3.85
C HIS A 169 9.39 22.64 -4.04
N GLN A 170 8.53 23.34 -3.29
CA GLN A 170 8.42 24.81 -3.35
C GLN A 170 9.49 25.53 -2.53
N ARG A 171 10.25 24.83 -1.67
CA ARG A 171 11.27 25.42 -0.78
C ARG A 171 12.71 25.16 -1.24
N GLY A 172 12.92 24.38 -2.29
CA GLY A 172 14.22 24.06 -2.89
C GLY A 172 14.39 24.73 -4.24
#